data_de5cf6d92053530deccd03887f97c1e8
#
_entry.id   de5cf6d92053530deccd03887f97c1e8
#
_cell.length_a   1.000
_cell.length_b   1.000
_cell.length_c   1.000
_cell.angle_alpha   90.00
_cell.angle_beta   90.00
_cell.angle_gamma   90.00
#
_symmetry.space_group_name_H-M   'P 1'
#
loop_
_entity.id
_entity.type
_entity.pdbx_description
1 polymer ?
#
loop_
_entity_poly.entity_id
_entity_poly.type
_entity_poly.pdbx_seq_one_letter_code
_entity_poly.pdbx_strand_id
1 'polypeptide(L)'
;MPNDKLILLIQGKVLPEHRAELLQTIRETLPLTRAETGVELLYPTTRKDDPNTVVFFEVFSSQDAYDSHMQQEYVKRFFATIQGGLVGEPVVTTLSELS
;
A
#
# COMPACT_ATOMS: atom_id res chain seq x y z
N MET A 1 22.76 -3.21 12.13
CA MET A 1 22.35 -3.05 12.54
C MET A 1 21.16 -2.86 12.55
N PRO A 2 20.87 -2.58 13.04
CA PRO A 2 19.73 -2.95 13.33
C PRO A 2 18.85 -2.93 12.28
N ASN A 3 17.86 -3.16 12.57
CA ASN A 3 16.82 -3.32 11.79
C ASN A 3 16.47 -2.13 11.06
N ASP A 4 16.77 -2.15 9.79
CA ASP A 4 16.52 -1.04 8.89
C ASP A 4 15.23 -1.19 8.11
N LYS A 5 14.37 -2.13 8.51
CA LYS A 5 13.11 -2.33 7.82
C LYS A 5 12.21 -1.12 7.94
N LEU A 6 11.47 -0.86 6.89
CA LEU A 6 10.41 0.14 6.90
C LEU A 6 9.08 -0.58 6.95
N ILE A 7 8.31 -0.36 8.00
CA ILE A 7 7.03 -1.04 8.23
C ILE A 7 5.96 0.01 8.26
N LEU A 8 4.94 -0.15 7.41
CA LEU A 8 3.89 0.86 7.25
C LEU A 8 2.52 0.22 7.43
N LEU A 9 1.63 0.96 8.09
CA LEU A 9 0.22 0.66 8.12
C LEU A 9 -0.49 1.83 7.46
N ILE A 10 -1.18 1.56 6.34
CA ILE A 10 -1.80 2.61 5.56
C ILE A 10 -3.30 2.35 5.54
N GLN A 11 -4.09 3.34 5.93
CA GLN A 11 -5.53 3.23 5.95
C GLN A 11 -6.15 4.37 5.15
N GLY A 12 -7.05 4.03 4.24
CA GLY A 12 -7.73 5.02 3.43
C GLY A 12 -9.17 4.62 3.18
N LYS A 13 -10.04 5.62 3.09
CA LYS A 13 -11.44 5.38 2.79
C LYS A 13 -11.70 5.69 1.33
N VAL A 14 -12.36 4.76 0.64
CA VAL A 14 -12.61 4.83 -0.79
C VAL A 14 -14.06 5.22 -1.01
N LEU A 15 -14.30 6.13 -1.97
CA LEU A 15 -15.66 6.43 -2.39
C LEU A 15 -16.29 5.15 -2.93
N PRO A 16 -17.53 4.81 -2.55
CA PRO A 16 -18.14 3.53 -2.94
C PRO A 16 -18.11 3.29 -4.45
N GLU A 17 -18.31 4.33 -5.25
CA GLU A 17 -18.33 4.20 -6.70
C GLU A 17 -16.95 3.91 -7.29
N HIS A 18 -15.87 4.10 -6.54
CA HIS A 18 -14.50 3.82 -7.00
C HIS A 18 -13.94 2.50 -6.46
N ARG A 19 -14.70 1.82 -5.60
CA ARG A 19 -14.21 0.62 -4.92
C ARG A 19 -13.82 -0.49 -5.91
N ALA A 20 -14.68 -0.74 -6.90
CA ALA A 20 -14.42 -1.82 -7.85
C ALA A 20 -13.15 -1.56 -8.65
N GLU A 21 -12.95 -0.31 -9.08
CA GLU A 21 -11.74 0.08 -9.82
C GLU A 21 -10.50 -0.08 -8.95
N LEU A 22 -10.57 0.35 -7.69
CA LEU A 22 -9.45 0.22 -6.78
C LEU A 22 -9.08 -1.25 -6.56
N LEU A 23 -10.07 -2.11 -6.32
CA LEU A 23 -9.81 -3.54 -6.10
C LEU A 23 -9.17 -4.16 -7.33
N GLN A 24 -9.62 -3.79 -8.52
CA GLN A 24 -9.03 -4.30 -9.75
C GLN A 24 -7.59 -3.85 -9.89
N THR A 25 -7.32 -2.57 -9.62
CA THR A 25 -5.97 -2.02 -9.69
C THR A 25 -5.04 -2.72 -8.69
N ILE A 26 -5.52 -2.98 -7.49
CA ILE A 26 -4.74 -3.72 -6.49
C ILE A 26 -4.40 -5.12 -7.01
N ARG A 27 -5.37 -5.83 -7.57
CA ARG A 27 -5.13 -7.18 -8.10
C ARG A 27 -4.08 -7.17 -9.22
N GLU A 28 -4.09 -6.14 -10.04
CA GLU A 28 -3.14 -6.03 -11.16
C GLU A 28 -1.74 -5.68 -10.68
N THR A 29 -1.62 -4.85 -9.65
CA THR A 29 -0.31 -4.38 -9.20
C THR A 29 0.32 -5.28 -8.15
N LEU A 30 -0.46 -6.06 -7.42
CA LEU A 30 0.04 -6.87 -6.31
C LEU A 30 1.14 -7.86 -6.73
N PRO A 31 0.99 -8.63 -7.83
CA PRO A 31 2.08 -9.52 -8.24
C PRO A 31 3.35 -8.77 -8.59
N LEU A 32 3.22 -7.58 -9.19
CA LEU A 32 4.37 -6.77 -9.54
C LEU A 32 5.11 -6.28 -8.30
N THR A 33 4.35 -5.85 -7.28
CA THR A 33 4.93 -5.42 -6.01
C THR A 33 5.64 -6.58 -5.32
N ARG A 34 4.99 -7.74 -5.28
CA ARG A 34 5.55 -8.92 -4.62
C ARG A 34 6.79 -9.46 -5.32
N ALA A 35 6.97 -9.13 -6.58
CA ALA A 35 8.16 -9.53 -7.33
C ALA A 35 9.37 -8.63 -7.04
N GLU A 36 9.18 -7.48 -6.40
CA GLU A 36 10.30 -6.59 -6.06
C GLU A 36 11.09 -7.19 -4.90
N THR A 37 12.40 -7.26 -5.05
CA THR A 37 13.28 -7.92 -4.08
C THR A 37 13.17 -7.30 -2.69
N GLY A 38 13.01 -6.00 -2.61
CA GLY A 38 12.98 -5.30 -1.34
C GLY A 38 11.63 -5.28 -0.64
N VAL A 39 10.59 -5.86 -1.25
CA VAL A 39 9.27 -5.93 -0.63
C VAL A 39 9.17 -7.27 0.09
N GLU A 40 9.15 -7.23 1.42
CA GLU A 40 9.05 -8.45 2.22
C GLU A 40 7.61 -8.88 2.41
N LEU A 41 6.71 -7.91 2.52
CA LEU A 41 5.29 -8.19 2.68
C LEU A 41 4.48 -7.02 2.17
N LEU A 42 3.47 -7.31 1.39
CA LEU A 42 2.44 -6.33 1.08
C LEU A 42 1.10 -7.05 1.22
N TYR A 43 0.32 -6.63 2.20
CA TYR A 43 -0.90 -7.32 2.57
C TYR A 43 -2.08 -6.35 2.47
N PRO A 44 -2.79 -6.34 1.34
CA PRO A 44 -3.94 -5.45 1.17
C PRO A 44 -5.18 -6.08 1.81
N THR A 45 -5.90 -5.28 2.58
CA THR A 45 -7.13 -5.74 3.24
C THR A 45 -8.18 -4.65 3.18
N THR A 46 -9.40 -5.01 3.56
CA THR A 46 -10.42 -4.02 3.89
C THR A 46 -10.93 -4.35 5.28
N ARG A 47 -11.52 -3.37 5.94
CA ARG A 47 -12.13 -3.62 7.24
C ARG A 47 -13.38 -4.47 7.05
N LYS A 48 -13.60 -5.40 7.96
CA LYS A 48 -14.83 -6.21 7.90
C LYS A 48 -16.07 -5.39 8.19
N ASP A 49 -15.93 -4.37 9.05
CA ASP A 49 -17.06 -3.53 9.43
C ASP A 49 -17.27 -2.36 8.47
N ASP A 50 -16.33 -2.13 7.54
CA ASP A 50 -16.48 -1.07 6.55
C ASP A 50 -15.66 -1.45 5.31
N PRO A 51 -16.30 -2.13 4.34
CA PRO A 51 -15.55 -2.61 3.16
C PRO A 51 -15.02 -1.50 2.25
N ASN A 52 -15.41 -0.25 2.50
CA ASN A 52 -14.87 0.89 1.76
C ASN A 52 -13.62 1.46 2.43
N THR A 53 -13.21 0.93 3.57
CA THR A 53 -11.96 1.32 4.21
C THR A 53 -10.92 0.25 3.92
N VAL A 54 -9.86 0.64 3.19
CA VAL A 54 -8.76 -0.26 2.87
C VAL A 54 -7.66 -0.07 3.91
N VAL A 55 -7.01 -1.18 4.27
CA VAL A 55 -5.89 -1.17 5.22
C VAL A 55 -4.79 -2.02 4.62
N PHE A 56 -3.65 -1.37 4.35
CA PHE A 56 -2.49 -2.06 3.80
C PHE A 56 -1.45 -2.20 4.91
N PHE A 57 -0.90 -3.39 5.06
CA PHE A 57 0.24 -3.63 5.93
C PHE A 57 1.41 -3.96 5.03
N GLU A 58 2.48 -3.17 5.13
CA GLU A 58 3.61 -3.25 4.20
C GLU A 58 4.92 -3.31 4.95
N VAL A 59 5.80 -4.21 4.52
CA VAL A 59 7.14 -4.33 5.08
C VAL A 59 8.14 -4.28 3.94
N PHE A 60 9.03 -3.29 4.00
CA PHE A 60 10.13 -3.14 3.05
C PHE A 60 11.43 -3.44 3.77
N SER A 61 12.39 -4.04 3.07
CA SER A 61 13.67 -4.41 3.67
C SER A 61 14.48 -3.18 4.12
N SER A 62 14.22 -2.01 3.52
CA SER A 62 14.94 -0.78 3.83
C SER A 62 14.17 0.42 3.31
N GLN A 63 14.59 1.62 3.71
CA GLN A 63 14.08 2.85 3.14
C GLN A 63 14.38 2.89 1.63
N ASP A 64 15.57 2.43 1.22
CA ASP A 64 15.94 2.43 -0.20
C ASP A 64 15.02 1.54 -1.01
N ALA A 65 14.59 0.39 -0.44
CA ALA A 65 13.66 -0.51 -1.11
C ALA A 65 12.30 0.18 -1.32
N TYR A 66 11.84 0.93 -0.32
CA TYR A 66 10.60 1.70 -0.43
C TYR A 66 10.74 2.78 -1.48
N ASP A 67 11.85 3.52 -1.48
CA ASP A 67 12.08 4.59 -2.45
C ASP A 67 12.11 4.02 -3.88
N SER A 68 12.74 2.86 -4.06
CA SER A 68 12.77 2.19 -5.34
C SER A 68 11.37 1.76 -5.78
N HIS A 69 10.57 1.23 -4.84
CA HIS A 69 9.19 0.85 -5.11
C HIS A 69 8.39 2.06 -5.62
N MET A 70 8.53 3.20 -4.96
CA MET A 70 7.78 4.40 -5.33
C MET A 70 8.20 4.98 -6.68
N GLN A 71 9.34 4.57 -7.22
CA GLN A 71 9.79 5.00 -8.55
C GLN A 71 9.27 4.11 -9.68
N GLN A 72 8.64 2.98 -9.37
CA GLN A 72 8.13 2.08 -10.39
C GLN A 72 6.97 2.73 -11.15
N GLU A 73 6.95 2.55 -12.46
CA GLU A 73 5.90 3.14 -13.29
C GLU A 73 4.51 2.63 -12.88
N TYR A 74 4.40 1.34 -12.56
CA TYR A 74 3.10 0.79 -12.20
C TYR A 74 2.61 1.38 -10.86
N VAL A 75 3.52 1.73 -9.95
CA VAL A 75 3.15 2.36 -8.68
C VAL A 75 2.63 3.78 -8.93
N LYS A 76 3.31 4.52 -9.80
CA LYS A 76 2.86 5.86 -10.15
C LYS A 76 1.48 5.82 -10.82
N ARG A 77 1.26 4.85 -11.69
CA ARG A 77 -0.06 4.66 -12.31
C ARG A 77 -1.12 4.28 -11.30
N PHE A 78 -0.75 3.46 -10.32
CA PHE A 78 -1.66 3.09 -9.24
C PHE A 78 -2.17 4.35 -8.51
N PHE A 79 -1.24 5.22 -8.10
CA PHE A 79 -1.63 6.44 -7.40
C PHE A 79 -2.46 7.37 -8.30
N ALA A 80 -2.13 7.46 -9.57
CA ALA A 80 -2.92 8.26 -10.51
C ALA A 80 -4.34 7.72 -10.65
N THR A 81 -4.49 6.40 -10.67
CA THR A 81 -5.80 5.75 -10.80
C THR A 81 -6.68 5.99 -9.60
N ILE A 82 -6.10 5.95 -8.39
CA ILE A 82 -6.91 6.11 -7.18
C ILE A 82 -7.11 7.57 -6.78
N GLN A 83 -6.38 8.49 -7.42
CA GLN A 83 -6.52 9.90 -7.11
C GLN A 83 -7.95 10.34 -7.40
N GLY A 84 -8.56 11.03 -6.46
CA GLY A 84 -9.95 11.46 -6.58
C GLY A 84 -10.96 10.42 -6.13
N GLY A 85 -10.51 9.18 -5.89
CA GLY A 85 -11.39 8.12 -5.40
C GLY A 85 -11.35 7.92 -3.89
N LEU A 86 -10.55 8.72 -3.19
CA LEU A 86 -10.43 8.61 -1.73
C LEU A 86 -11.22 9.70 -1.03
N VAL A 87 -11.71 9.37 0.15
CA VAL A 87 -12.36 10.33 1.04
C VAL A 87 -11.28 10.87 1.97
N GLY A 88 -10.79 12.07 1.67
CA GLY A 88 -9.72 12.68 2.46
C GLY A 88 -8.37 12.02 2.22
N GLU A 89 -7.41 12.35 3.07
CA GLU A 89 -6.06 11.83 2.96
C GLU A 89 -5.94 10.48 3.64
N PRO A 90 -5.19 9.54 3.07
CA PRO A 90 -4.93 8.29 3.77
C PRO A 90 -4.07 8.54 5.01
N VAL A 91 -4.27 7.71 6.02
CA VAL A 91 -3.49 7.77 7.25
C VAL A 91 -2.34 6.77 7.12
N VAL A 92 -1.11 7.27 7.20
CA VAL A 92 0.08 6.42 7.13
C VAL A 92 0.74 6.40 8.49
N THR A 93 0.88 5.21 9.06
CA THR A 93 1.54 5.02 10.35
C THR A 93 2.81 4.22 10.13
N THR A 94 3.94 4.75 10.57
CA THR A 94 5.21 4.02 10.52
C THR A 94 5.35 3.25 11.83
N LEU A 95 5.65 1.96 11.70
CA LEU A 95 5.72 1.06 12.85
C LEU A 95 7.17 0.67 13.11
N SER A 96 7.47 0.40 14.37
CA SER A 96 8.78 -0.09 14.77
C SER A 96 8.68 -1.57 15.12
N GLU A 97 9.64 -2.33 14.65
CA GLU A 97 9.72 -3.74 14.97
C GLU A 97 10.13 -3.90 16.45
N LEU A 98 9.50 -4.82 17.15
CA LEU A 98 9.76 -4.99 18.57
C LEU A 98 10.99 -5.87 18.87
N SER A 99 11.40 -6.68 17.94
CA SER A 99 12.56 -7.55 18.18
C SER A 99 13.22 -7.97 16.89
#